data_8e881459f1af1f6d48b769fac295fa06
#
_entry.id   8e881459f1af1f6d48b769fac295fa06
#
_cell.length_a   1.000
_cell.length_b   1.000
_cell.length_c   1.000
_cell.angle_alpha   90.00
_cell.angle_beta   90.00
_cell.angle_gamma   90.00
#
_symmetry.space_group_name_H-M   'P 1'
#
loop_
_entity.id
_entity.type
_entity.pdbx_description
1 polymer ?
#
loop_
_entity_poly.entity_id
_entity_poly.type
_entity_poly.pdbx_seq_one_letter_code
_entity_poly.pdbx_strand_id
1 'polypeptide(L)' 'MLIEEINRYIALRRSLGFKLKETAKNLASFGQFVEARGERHVRTATAVAWAEGASTPDTRYRRITDVIRLATFL' A
#
# COMPACT_ATOMS: atom_id res chain seq x y z
N MET A 1 11.87 -6.31 -4.75
CA MET A 1 10.98 -5.27 -5.31
C MET A 1 9.83 -5.02 -4.34
N LEU A 2 9.25 -3.85 -4.39
CA LEU A 2 8.18 -3.47 -3.47
C LEU A 2 6.96 -4.38 -3.58
N ILE A 3 6.59 -4.81 -4.79
CA ILE A 3 5.44 -5.70 -4.97
C ILE A 3 5.65 -7.02 -4.22
N GLU A 4 6.85 -7.57 -4.24
CA GLU A 4 7.16 -8.79 -3.49
C GLU A 4 7.04 -8.57 -1.99
N GLU A 5 7.49 -7.43 -1.52
CA GLU A 5 7.40 -7.07 -0.10
C GLU A 5 5.93 -6.87 0.32
N ILE A 6 5.13 -6.26 -0.54
CA ILE A 6 3.69 -6.10 -0.31
C ILE A 6 3.03 -7.47 -0.21
N ASN A 7 3.34 -8.38 -1.14
CA ASN A 7 2.76 -9.72 -1.12
C ASN A 7 3.13 -10.48 0.15
N ARG A 8 4.36 -10.32 0.62
CA ARG A 8 4.84 -10.94 1.86
C ARG A 8 4.10 -10.37 3.07
N TYR A 9 3.90 -9.06 3.11
CA TYR A 9 3.16 -8.40 4.17
C TYR A 9 1.71 -8.91 4.23
N ILE A 10 1.02 -8.98 3.09
CA ILE A 10 -0.36 -9.44 3.02
C ILE A 10 -0.44 -10.92 3.44
N ALA A 11 0.49 -11.75 2.99
CA ALA A 11 0.51 -13.17 3.35
C ALA A 11 0.67 -13.34 4.86
N LEU A 12 1.57 -12.58 5.48
CA LEU A 12 1.78 -12.63 6.92
C LEU A 12 0.50 -12.24 7.67
N ARG A 13 -0.14 -11.13 7.28
CA ARG A 13 -1.35 -10.66 7.95
C ARG A 13 -2.49 -11.66 7.80
N ARG A 14 -2.64 -12.27 6.64
CA ARG A 14 -3.66 -13.30 6.42
C ARG A 14 -3.40 -14.54 7.27
N SER A 15 -2.15 -14.92 7.47
CA SER A 15 -1.81 -16.06 8.33
C SER A 15 -2.20 -15.80 9.78
N LEU A 16 -2.34 -14.55 10.19
CA LEU A 16 -2.78 -14.16 11.53
C LEU A 16 -4.30 -14.00 11.64
N GLY A 17 -5.04 -14.34 10.58
CA GLY A 17 -6.50 -14.32 10.60
C GLY A 17 -7.16 -13.11 9.97
N PHE A 18 -6.39 -12.17 9.44
CA PHE A 18 -6.95 -10.99 8.79
C PHE A 18 -7.29 -11.29 7.33
N LYS A 19 -8.47 -10.88 6.87
CA LYS A 19 -8.87 -11.09 5.47
C LYS A 19 -8.22 -10.10 4.52
N LEU A 20 -8.23 -8.81 4.87
CA LEU A 20 -7.53 -7.73 4.17
C LEU A 20 -7.86 -7.59 2.67
N LYS A 21 -9.10 -7.84 2.26
CA LYS A 21 -9.49 -7.73 0.85
C LYS A 21 -9.20 -6.34 0.28
N GLU A 22 -9.68 -5.29 0.95
CA GLU A 22 -9.49 -3.92 0.49
C GLU A 22 -8.04 -3.47 0.61
N THR A 23 -7.40 -3.82 1.72
CA THR A 23 -5.99 -3.48 1.94
C THR A 23 -5.10 -4.13 0.87
N ALA A 24 -5.34 -5.40 0.55
CA ALA A 24 -4.58 -6.09 -0.48
C ALA A 24 -4.74 -5.42 -1.84
N LYS A 25 -5.97 -5.05 -2.20
CA LYS A 25 -6.27 -4.36 -3.44
C LYS A 25 -5.61 -2.98 -3.49
N ASN A 26 -5.71 -2.23 -2.40
CA ASN A 26 -5.10 -0.90 -2.31
C ASN A 26 -3.59 -0.97 -2.43
N LEU A 27 -2.95 -1.88 -1.72
CA LEU A 27 -1.49 -1.99 -1.75
C LEU A 27 -0.98 -2.53 -3.08
N ALA A 28 -1.74 -3.40 -3.77
CA ALA A 28 -1.38 -3.82 -5.13
C ALA A 28 -1.37 -2.61 -6.08
N SER A 29 -2.38 -1.74 -5.97
CA SER A 29 -2.44 -0.51 -6.74
C SER A 29 -1.27 0.42 -6.41
N PHE A 30 -0.96 0.56 -5.13
CA PHE A 30 0.18 1.38 -4.69
C PHE A 30 1.50 0.85 -5.26
N GLY A 31 1.70 -0.47 -5.21
CA GLY A 31 2.91 -1.07 -5.76
C GLY A 31 3.09 -0.78 -7.24
N GLN A 32 2.00 -0.86 -8.01
CA GLN A 32 2.02 -0.53 -9.44
C GLN A 32 2.33 0.95 -9.66
N PHE A 33 1.77 1.82 -8.83
CA PHE A 33 2.01 3.26 -8.91
C PHE A 33 3.49 3.59 -8.67
N VAL A 34 4.09 2.97 -7.66
CA VAL A 34 5.51 3.13 -7.34
C VAL A 34 6.39 2.64 -8.49
N GLU A 35 6.09 1.46 -9.03
CA GLU A 35 6.86 0.90 -10.15
C GLU A 35 6.77 1.77 -11.39
N ALA A 36 5.59 2.29 -11.70
CA ALA A 36 5.39 3.17 -12.86
C ALA A 36 6.22 4.44 -12.75
N ARG A 37 6.57 4.86 -11.54
CA ARG A 37 7.43 6.02 -11.30
C ARG A 37 8.92 5.66 -11.27
N GLY A 38 9.26 4.40 -11.45
CA GLY A 38 10.64 3.93 -11.41
C GLY A 38 11.25 3.90 -10.03
N GLU A 39 10.43 3.92 -8.98
CA GLU A 39 10.90 3.91 -7.60
C GLU A 39 10.90 2.48 -7.05
N ARG A 40 11.75 2.23 -6.07
CA ARG A 40 11.91 0.90 -5.46
C ARG A 40 11.49 0.85 -3.99
N HIS A 41 11.35 2.01 -3.37
CA HIS A 41 11.06 2.13 -1.95
C HIS A 41 9.85 3.01 -1.72
N VAL A 42 9.22 2.85 -0.55
CA VAL A 42 8.12 3.70 -0.14
C VAL A 42 8.68 5.10 0.15
N ARG A 43 8.11 6.10 -0.52
CA ARG A 43 8.42 7.51 -0.26
C ARG A 43 7.15 8.23 0.15
N THR A 44 7.28 9.10 1.13
CA THR A 44 6.13 9.88 1.62
C THR A 44 5.46 10.65 0.49
N ALA A 45 6.23 11.35 -0.33
CA ALA A 45 5.67 12.13 -1.43
C ALA A 45 4.90 11.25 -2.42
N THR A 46 5.41 10.05 -2.72
CA THR A 46 4.75 9.13 -3.62
C THR A 46 3.47 8.58 -3.02
N ALA A 47 3.49 8.23 -1.74
CA ALA A 47 2.31 7.75 -1.03
C ALA A 47 1.21 8.81 -1.00
N VAL A 48 1.57 10.05 -0.73
CA VAL A 48 0.61 11.17 -0.73
C VAL A 48 0.03 11.37 -2.13
N ALA A 49 0.86 11.37 -3.17
CA ALA A 49 0.39 11.53 -4.55
C ALA A 49 -0.59 10.42 -4.94
N TRP A 50 -0.29 9.18 -4.56
CA TRP A 50 -1.18 8.06 -4.83
C TRP A 50 -2.49 8.18 -4.05
N ALA A 51 -2.42 8.58 -2.78
CA ALA A 51 -3.61 8.74 -1.94
C ALA A 51 -4.51 9.86 -2.46
N GLU A 52 -3.94 10.94 -2.95
CA GLU A 52 -4.69 12.07 -3.49
C GLU A 52 -5.52 11.69 -4.73
N GLY A 53 -5.16 10.60 -5.41
CA GLY A 53 -5.94 10.07 -6.52
C GLY A 53 -7.27 9.47 -6.12
N ALA A 54 -7.52 9.27 -4.82
CA ALA A 54 -8.79 8.75 -4.35
C ALA A 54 -9.89 9.81 -4.40
N SER A 55 -11.12 9.38 -4.67
CA SER A 55 -12.24 10.29 -4.90
C SER A 55 -12.84 10.87 -3.62
N THR A 56 -12.62 10.23 -2.46
CA THR A 56 -13.19 10.66 -1.19
C THR A 56 -12.13 10.82 -0.11
N PRO A 57 -12.36 11.70 0.89
CA PRO A 57 -11.44 11.83 2.03
C PRO A 57 -11.25 10.52 2.80
N ASP A 58 -12.31 9.73 2.98
CA ASP A 58 -12.24 8.44 3.68
C ASP A 58 -11.31 7.47 2.96
N THR A 59 -11.41 7.39 1.64
CA THR A 59 -10.54 6.52 0.84
C THR A 59 -9.09 7.00 0.89
N ARG A 60 -8.86 8.32 0.86
CA ARG A 60 -7.52 8.88 1.01
C ARG A 60 -6.91 8.50 2.36
N TYR A 61 -7.70 8.62 3.42
CA TYR A 61 -7.24 8.24 4.76
C TYR A 61 -6.86 6.76 4.82
N ARG A 62 -7.70 5.89 4.26
CA ARG A 62 -7.43 4.46 4.23
C ARG A 62 -6.17 4.13 3.46
N ARG A 63 -5.97 4.77 2.31
CA ARG A 63 -4.76 4.59 1.50
C ARG A 63 -3.51 4.94 2.28
N ILE A 64 -3.50 6.09 2.94
CA ILE A 64 -2.36 6.52 3.75
C ILE A 64 -2.13 5.55 4.91
N THR A 65 -3.18 5.15 5.61
CA THR A 65 -3.07 4.21 6.73
C THR A 65 -2.49 2.87 6.27
N ASP A 66 -2.93 2.35 5.13
CA ASP A 66 -2.42 1.10 4.60
C ASP A 66 -0.92 1.20 4.29
N VAL A 67 -0.48 2.31 3.71
CA VAL A 67 0.93 2.52 3.40
C VAL A 67 1.76 2.67 4.67
N ILE A 68 1.26 3.39 5.68
CA ILE A 68 1.96 3.53 6.96
C ILE A 68 2.18 2.16 7.61
N ARG A 69 1.17 1.32 7.61
CA ARG A 69 1.28 -0.03 8.19
C ARG A 69 2.26 -0.89 7.40
N LEU A 70 2.25 -0.79 6.09
CA LEU A 70 3.23 -1.48 5.25
C LEU A 70 4.64 -0.99 5.56
N ALA A 71 4.85 0.32 5.62
CA ALA A 71 6.16 0.90 5.89
C ALA A 71 6.70 0.46 7.26
N THR A 72 5.81 0.32 8.25
CA THR A 72 6.19 -0.16 9.58
C THR A 72 6.66 -1.60 9.53
N PHE A 73 6.04 -2.43 8.68
CA PHE A 73 6.47 -3.81 8.47
C PHE A 73 7.86 -3.89 7.80
N LEU A 74 8.11 -3.00 6.86
CA LEU A 74 9.38 -2.98 6.14
C LEU A 74 10.49 -2.42 7.02
#